data_2f08f3521ddbeb462803a7e8cfe8df8e
#
_entry.id   2f08f3521ddbeb462803a7e8cfe8df8e
#
_cell.length_a   1.000
_cell.length_b   1.000
_cell.length_c   1.000
_cell.angle_alpha   90.00
_cell.angle_beta   90.00
_cell.angle_gamma   90.00
#
_symmetry.space_group_name_H-M   'P 1'
#
loop_
_entity.id
_entity.type
_entity.pdbx_description
1 polymer ?
#
loop_
_entity_poly.entity_id
_entity_poly.type
_entity_poly.pdbx_seq_one_letter_code
_entity_poly.pdbx_strand_id
1 'polypeptide(L)'
;TRHEASEGEGKVFVDYSSLDERNLGSIYEGLLEYKLDVADDPLALEEGEYTTAEEDEDVAVKVGEVYLRTDDGERKATGSYYTPEYVVEYIVDETLGPIVDNIREDMLAESARGDEQKFAEEFADRVFDLTVLDPAMGSGHFLVNAVDYLAREIIDAREQQDRQAIESEQDEVRSPTTDEGELRDINWAR
;
A
#
# COMPACT_ATOMS: atom_id res chain seq x y z
N THR A 1 -11.82 6.39 21.30
CA THR A 1 -12.81 7.43 21.03
C THR A 1 -14.18 6.78 20.94
N ARG A 2 -15.21 7.44 21.45
CA ARG A 2 -16.59 6.93 21.42
C ARG A 2 -17.43 7.89 20.60
N HIS A 3 -18.15 7.37 19.63
CA HIS A 3 -19.11 8.12 18.83
C HIS A 3 -20.49 8.02 19.47
N GLU A 4 -21.27 9.08 19.46
CA GLU A 4 -22.70 9.03 19.79
C GLU A 4 -23.42 8.45 18.58
N ALA A 5 -23.92 7.23 18.71
CA ALA A 5 -24.83 6.68 17.72
C ALA A 5 -26.16 7.44 17.78
N SER A 6 -26.86 7.53 16.62
CA SER A 6 -28.14 8.21 16.49
C SER A 6 -29.13 7.85 17.60
N GLU A 7 -29.98 8.81 17.98
CA GLU A 7 -30.92 8.83 19.10
C GLU A 7 -31.38 7.45 19.61
N GLY A 8 -30.85 7.04 20.78
CA GLY A 8 -31.30 5.85 21.53
C GLY A 8 -30.28 4.76 21.75
N GLU A 9 -29.17 4.75 21.06
CA GLU A 9 -28.06 3.81 21.28
C GLU A 9 -26.90 4.52 21.98
N GLY A 10 -26.41 3.97 23.07
CA GLY A 10 -25.30 4.54 23.85
C GLY A 10 -24.01 4.68 23.05
N LYS A 11 -23.01 5.36 23.63
CA LYS A 11 -21.67 5.54 23.01
C LYS A 11 -21.05 4.21 22.60
N VAL A 12 -20.81 4.05 21.31
CA VAL A 12 -20.16 2.86 20.71
C VAL A 12 -18.69 3.16 20.48
N PHE A 13 -17.85 2.13 20.59
CA PHE A 13 -16.43 2.26 20.19
C PHE A 13 -16.35 2.37 18.68
N VAL A 14 -15.60 3.36 18.22
CA VAL A 14 -15.26 3.49 16.79
C VAL A 14 -14.08 2.57 16.50
N ASP A 15 -14.26 1.68 15.53
CA ASP A 15 -13.20 0.82 15.02
C ASP A 15 -12.45 1.57 13.89
N TYR A 16 -11.16 1.76 14.08
CA TYR A 16 -10.27 2.40 13.11
C TYR A 16 -9.35 1.39 12.42
N SER A 17 -9.56 0.09 12.59
CA SER A 17 -8.71 -0.95 12.00
C SER A 17 -8.73 -0.98 10.47
N SER A 18 -9.77 -0.39 9.86
CA SER A 18 -9.91 -0.26 8.41
C SER A 18 -9.33 1.04 7.83
N LEU A 19 -8.75 1.91 8.68
CA LEU A 19 -8.10 3.12 8.20
C LEU A 19 -6.71 2.77 7.67
N ASP A 20 -6.54 2.91 6.38
CA ASP A 20 -5.25 2.86 5.71
C ASP A 20 -4.56 4.24 5.71
N GLU A 21 -3.32 4.31 5.21
CA GLU A 21 -2.54 5.53 5.11
C GLU A 21 -3.20 6.59 4.22
N ARG A 22 -3.94 6.16 3.20
CA ARG A 22 -4.71 7.01 2.29
C ARG A 22 -5.86 7.68 3.03
N ASN A 23 -6.62 6.92 3.81
CA ASN A 23 -7.70 7.44 4.62
C ASN A 23 -7.18 8.44 5.65
N LEU A 24 -6.03 8.14 6.29
CA LEU A 24 -5.37 9.07 7.21
C LEU A 24 -4.91 10.35 6.49
N GLY A 25 -4.35 10.23 5.28
CA GLY A 25 -3.97 11.36 4.43
C GLY A 25 -5.17 12.24 4.10
N SER A 26 -6.28 11.64 3.66
CA SER A 26 -7.52 12.36 3.32
C SER A 26 -8.15 13.06 4.53
N ILE A 27 -8.13 12.41 5.70
CA ILE A 27 -8.61 13.02 6.96
C ILE A 27 -7.74 14.23 7.33
N TYR A 28 -6.41 14.07 7.22
CA TYR A 28 -5.48 15.16 7.53
C TYR A 28 -5.68 16.35 6.59
N GLU A 29 -5.80 16.11 5.29
CA GLU A 29 -6.10 17.16 4.30
C GLU A 29 -7.43 17.84 4.57
N GLY A 30 -8.47 17.04 4.87
CA GLY A 30 -9.77 17.59 5.24
C GLY A 30 -9.70 18.46 6.50
N LEU A 31 -8.89 18.08 7.49
CA LEU A 31 -8.69 18.92 8.69
C LEU A 31 -7.96 20.23 8.39
N LEU A 32 -7.07 20.26 7.41
CA LEU A 32 -6.40 21.50 6.98
C LEU A 32 -7.33 22.47 6.25
N GLU A 33 -8.47 22.01 5.75
CA GLU A 33 -9.49 22.85 5.14
C GLU A 33 -10.31 23.63 6.17
N TYR A 34 -10.23 23.25 7.45
CA TYR A 34 -11.05 23.84 8.49
C TYR A 34 -10.19 24.69 9.42
N LYS A 35 -10.68 25.90 9.72
CA LYS A 35 -10.17 26.76 10.79
C LYS A 35 -11.22 26.88 11.89
N LEU A 36 -10.74 26.87 13.12
CA LEU A 36 -11.57 27.27 14.25
C LEU A 36 -11.73 28.78 14.24
N ASP A 37 -12.97 29.24 14.27
CA ASP A 37 -13.33 30.63 14.37
C ASP A 37 -14.37 30.85 15.45
N VAL A 38 -14.58 32.09 15.90
CA VAL A 38 -15.58 32.46 16.87
C VAL A 38 -16.63 33.29 16.15
N ALA A 39 -17.89 32.93 16.29
CA ALA A 39 -18.99 33.61 15.63
C ALA A 39 -19.17 35.02 16.19
N ASP A 40 -19.00 36.03 15.37
CA ASP A 40 -19.29 37.44 15.68
C ASP A 40 -20.82 37.75 15.55
N ASP A 41 -21.49 37.01 14.65
CA ASP A 41 -22.91 37.10 14.38
C ASP A 41 -23.56 35.69 14.53
N PRO A 42 -24.90 35.60 14.69
CA PRO A 42 -25.56 34.29 14.63
C PRO A 42 -25.41 33.68 13.25
N LEU A 43 -25.04 32.39 13.17
CA LEU A 43 -24.83 31.70 11.90
C LEU A 43 -25.86 30.61 11.67
N ALA A 44 -26.39 30.51 10.45
CA ALA A 44 -27.16 29.39 9.93
C ALA A 44 -26.26 28.45 9.14
N LEU A 45 -26.68 27.21 9.00
CA LEU A 45 -25.97 26.20 8.18
C LEU A 45 -26.75 25.98 6.88
N GLU A 46 -26.24 26.50 5.76
CA GLU A 46 -26.83 26.34 4.44
C GLU A 46 -25.88 25.53 3.56
N GLU A 47 -26.38 24.45 2.97
CA GLU A 47 -25.63 23.57 2.05
C GLU A 47 -24.25 23.11 2.56
N GLY A 48 -24.04 23.12 3.90
CA GLY A 48 -22.77 22.76 4.53
C GLY A 48 -21.82 23.91 4.79
N GLU A 49 -22.20 25.14 4.47
CA GLU A 49 -21.47 26.38 4.78
C GLU A 49 -22.20 27.21 5.84
N TYR A 50 -21.41 27.91 6.66
CA TYR A 50 -21.96 28.84 7.64
C TYR A 50 -22.12 30.23 7.05
N THR A 51 -23.40 30.71 7.05
CA THR A 51 -23.78 32.05 6.62
C THR A 51 -24.37 32.83 7.77
N THR A 52 -24.37 34.15 7.72
CA THR A 52 -25.06 34.96 8.76
C THR A 52 -26.56 34.67 8.73
N ALA A 53 -27.10 34.24 9.84
CA ALA A 53 -28.53 33.88 9.94
C ALA A 53 -29.44 35.08 9.76
N GLU A 54 -30.45 34.95 8.90
CA GLU A 54 -31.54 35.93 8.78
C GLU A 54 -32.59 35.79 9.91
N GLU A 55 -33.52 36.78 10.06
CA GLU A 55 -34.43 36.83 11.20
C GLU A 55 -35.34 35.58 11.36
N ASP A 56 -35.56 34.81 10.30
CA ASP A 56 -36.47 33.65 10.29
C ASP A 56 -35.71 32.31 10.16
N GLU A 57 -34.37 32.29 10.21
CA GLU A 57 -33.56 31.09 10.04
C GLU A 57 -33.18 30.44 11.36
N ASP A 58 -33.02 29.08 11.31
CA ASP A 58 -32.54 28.32 12.46
C ASP A 58 -31.07 28.62 12.74
N VAL A 59 -30.78 29.24 13.88
CA VAL A 59 -29.38 29.56 14.28
C VAL A 59 -28.66 28.28 14.70
N ALA A 60 -27.71 27.88 13.89
CA ALA A 60 -26.83 26.73 14.12
C ALA A 60 -25.68 27.06 15.09
N VAL A 61 -25.14 28.29 15.03
CA VAL A 61 -24.06 28.79 15.90
C VAL A 61 -24.42 30.15 16.43
N LYS A 62 -24.34 30.31 17.76
CA LYS A 62 -24.65 31.60 18.43
C LYS A 62 -23.41 32.47 18.49
N VAL A 63 -23.66 33.78 18.66
CA VAL A 63 -22.59 34.76 18.89
C VAL A 63 -21.70 34.31 20.06
N GLY A 64 -20.40 34.28 19.83
CA GLY A 64 -19.38 33.87 20.80
C GLY A 64 -19.15 32.38 20.89
N GLU A 65 -19.87 31.54 20.12
CA GLU A 65 -19.58 30.10 20.01
C GLU A 65 -18.49 29.83 18.99
N VAL A 66 -17.72 28.77 19.22
CA VAL A 66 -16.66 28.32 18.34
C VAL A 66 -17.25 27.43 17.25
N TYR A 67 -16.88 27.67 16.01
CA TYR A 67 -17.28 26.86 14.86
C TYR A 67 -16.12 26.55 13.92
N LEU A 68 -16.31 25.57 13.03
CA LEU A 68 -15.36 25.22 12.01
C LEU A 68 -15.72 25.92 10.70
N ARG A 69 -14.84 26.77 10.24
CA ARG A 69 -14.97 27.46 8.95
C ARG A 69 -14.10 26.77 7.90
N THR A 70 -14.63 26.57 6.70
CA THR A 70 -13.82 26.17 5.54
C THR A 70 -12.93 27.33 5.06
N ASP A 71 -11.66 27.03 4.80
CA ASP A 71 -10.72 27.99 4.25
C ASP A 71 -10.21 27.52 2.87
N ASP A 72 -10.98 27.81 1.85
CA ASP A 72 -10.65 27.52 0.45
C ASP A 72 -9.31 28.11 -0.02
N GLY A 73 -8.77 29.08 0.70
CA GLY A 73 -7.54 29.77 0.39
C GLY A 73 -6.27 29.00 0.73
N GLU A 74 -6.25 28.26 1.85
CA GLU A 74 -5.06 27.56 2.33
C GLU A 74 -4.73 26.30 1.52
N ARG A 75 -5.73 25.53 1.12
CA ARG A 75 -5.53 24.35 0.27
C ARG A 75 -4.86 24.69 -1.05
N LYS A 76 -5.30 25.78 -1.69
CA LYS A 76 -4.68 26.30 -2.92
C LYS A 76 -3.28 26.86 -2.67
N ALA A 77 -3.04 27.42 -1.49
CA ALA A 77 -1.76 28.03 -1.13
C ALA A 77 -0.71 26.96 -0.74
N THR A 78 -1.11 25.89 -0.09
CA THR A 78 -0.20 24.79 0.32
C THR A 78 0.03 23.77 -0.77
N GLY A 79 -0.86 23.67 -1.79
CA GLY A 79 -0.77 22.69 -2.85
C GLY A 79 -0.89 21.24 -2.37
N SER A 80 -1.48 21.05 -1.20
CA SER A 80 -1.67 19.72 -0.59
C SER A 80 -2.77 18.97 -1.32
N TYR A 81 -2.41 18.22 -2.33
CA TYR A 81 -3.31 17.33 -3.05
C TYR A 81 -2.84 15.89 -2.85
N TYR A 82 -3.79 15.03 -2.49
CA TYR A 82 -3.53 13.61 -2.40
C TYR A 82 -3.40 12.99 -3.80
N THR A 83 -2.31 12.28 -4.03
CA THR A 83 -2.10 11.62 -5.32
C THR A 83 -3.00 10.37 -5.43
N PRO A 84 -3.82 10.23 -6.49
CA PRO A 84 -4.66 9.05 -6.66
C PRO A 84 -3.85 7.75 -6.69
N GLU A 85 -4.42 6.67 -6.13
CA GLU A 85 -3.79 5.34 -6.00
C GLU A 85 -3.13 4.86 -7.28
N TYR A 86 -3.89 4.85 -8.39
CA TYR A 86 -3.38 4.38 -9.68
C TYR A 86 -2.17 5.16 -10.21
N VAL A 87 -2.01 6.43 -9.79
CA VAL A 87 -0.84 7.26 -10.14
C VAL A 87 0.35 6.87 -9.28
N VAL A 88 0.12 6.60 -7.99
CA VAL A 88 1.17 6.14 -7.07
C VAL A 88 1.69 4.78 -7.51
N GLU A 89 0.80 3.83 -7.77
CA GLU A 89 1.15 2.51 -8.29
C GLU A 89 1.97 2.61 -9.57
N TYR A 90 1.51 3.40 -10.54
CA TYR A 90 2.23 3.63 -11.79
C TYR A 90 3.65 4.19 -11.57
N ILE A 91 3.79 5.20 -10.69
CA ILE A 91 5.10 5.81 -10.40
C ILE A 91 6.01 4.80 -9.70
N VAL A 92 5.51 4.02 -8.77
CA VAL A 92 6.27 2.97 -8.08
C VAL A 92 6.73 1.91 -9.08
N ASP A 93 5.85 1.41 -9.93
CA ASP A 93 6.18 0.43 -10.97
C ASP A 93 7.26 0.95 -11.93
N GLU A 94 7.11 2.16 -12.44
CA GLU A 94 8.05 2.74 -13.42
C GLU A 94 9.39 3.17 -12.80
N THR A 95 9.46 3.31 -11.49
CA THR A 95 10.70 3.71 -10.79
C THR A 95 11.42 2.52 -10.16
N LEU A 96 10.73 1.66 -9.44
CA LEU A 96 11.32 0.50 -8.78
C LEU A 96 11.40 -0.72 -9.71
N GLY A 97 10.44 -0.90 -10.62
CA GLY A 97 10.41 -2.03 -11.55
C GLY A 97 11.72 -2.24 -12.28
N PRO A 98 12.25 -1.26 -13.03
CA PRO A 98 13.51 -1.40 -13.75
C PRO A 98 14.71 -1.71 -12.84
N ILE A 99 14.69 -1.26 -11.58
CA ILE A 99 15.77 -1.51 -10.61
C ILE A 99 15.70 -2.97 -10.15
N VAL A 100 14.51 -3.45 -9.82
CA VAL A 100 14.26 -4.84 -9.40
C VAL A 100 14.55 -5.81 -10.54
N ASP A 101 14.16 -5.47 -11.78
CA ASP A 101 14.46 -6.25 -12.97
C ASP A 101 15.98 -6.37 -13.21
N ASN A 102 16.72 -5.28 -13.06
CA ASN A 102 18.18 -5.31 -13.17
C ASN A 102 18.81 -6.20 -12.09
N ILE A 103 18.33 -6.13 -10.84
CA ILE A 103 18.80 -7.02 -9.78
C ILE A 103 18.57 -8.49 -10.18
N ARG A 104 17.38 -8.79 -10.70
CA ARG A 104 17.00 -10.14 -11.15
C ARG A 104 17.87 -10.62 -12.31
N GLU A 105 18.11 -9.79 -13.32
CA GLU A 105 18.95 -10.10 -14.47
C GLU A 105 20.41 -10.35 -14.06
N ASP A 106 20.98 -9.48 -13.22
CA ASP A 106 22.33 -9.63 -12.70
C ASP A 106 22.49 -10.95 -11.94
N MET A 107 21.52 -11.28 -11.09
CA MET A 107 21.55 -12.53 -10.34
C MET A 107 21.41 -13.77 -11.23
N LEU A 108 20.53 -13.73 -12.24
CA LEU A 108 20.42 -14.82 -13.21
C LEU A 108 21.72 -15.03 -13.98
N ALA A 109 22.41 -13.97 -14.35
CA ALA A 109 23.71 -14.03 -14.99
C ALA A 109 24.81 -14.61 -14.06
N GLU A 110 24.70 -14.37 -12.76
CA GLU A 110 25.58 -14.94 -11.72
C GLU A 110 25.24 -16.41 -11.43
N SER A 111 23.94 -16.75 -11.32
CA SER A 111 23.42 -18.12 -11.05
C SER A 111 23.72 -19.10 -12.16
N ALA A 112 23.85 -18.64 -13.41
CA ALA A 112 24.36 -19.49 -14.51
C ALA A 112 25.74 -20.11 -14.21
N ARG A 113 26.37 -19.79 -13.08
CA ARG A 113 27.64 -20.29 -12.58
C ARG A 113 27.50 -21.24 -11.38
N GLY A 114 26.31 -21.54 -10.86
CA GLY A 114 26.17 -22.73 -10.02
C GLY A 114 25.52 -22.64 -8.63
N ASP A 115 24.48 -21.86 -8.33
CA ASP A 115 23.67 -22.18 -7.15
C ASP A 115 22.23 -21.61 -7.24
N GLU A 116 21.34 -22.36 -7.91
CA GLU A 116 19.93 -21.98 -8.04
C GLU A 116 19.15 -22.04 -6.72
N GLN A 117 19.66 -22.77 -5.72
CA GLN A 117 18.94 -23.02 -4.46
C GLN A 117 18.89 -21.83 -3.51
N LYS A 118 19.65 -20.76 -3.75
CA LYS A 118 19.70 -19.58 -2.88
C LYS A 118 19.18 -18.31 -3.56
N PHE A 119 18.67 -18.43 -4.77
CA PHE A 119 18.28 -17.26 -5.56
C PHE A 119 17.32 -16.34 -4.81
N ALA A 120 16.25 -16.88 -4.23
CA ALA A 120 15.22 -16.06 -3.58
C ALA A 120 15.72 -15.38 -2.29
N GLU A 121 16.63 -15.99 -1.54
CA GLU A 121 17.24 -15.39 -0.36
C GLU A 121 18.18 -14.25 -0.75
N GLU A 122 19.08 -14.47 -1.71
CA GLU A 122 20.01 -13.45 -2.20
C GLU A 122 19.28 -12.31 -2.92
N PHE A 123 18.19 -12.60 -3.63
CA PHE A 123 17.32 -11.60 -4.24
C PHE A 123 16.67 -10.71 -3.17
N ALA A 124 16.11 -11.31 -2.11
CA ALA A 124 15.53 -10.57 -1.00
C ALA A 124 16.56 -9.66 -0.32
N ASP A 125 17.79 -10.15 -0.10
CA ASP A 125 18.86 -9.36 0.50
C ASP A 125 19.22 -8.15 -0.37
N ARG A 126 19.36 -8.31 -1.68
CA ARG A 126 19.62 -7.20 -2.61
C ARG A 126 18.47 -6.19 -2.67
N VAL A 127 17.23 -6.67 -2.59
CA VAL A 127 16.04 -5.79 -2.52
C VAL A 127 16.03 -5.01 -1.21
N PHE A 128 16.40 -5.61 -0.07
CA PHE A 128 16.49 -4.92 1.22
C PHE A 128 17.61 -3.88 1.28
N ASP A 129 18.64 -4.00 0.45
CA ASP A 129 19.71 -2.99 0.36
C ASP A 129 19.28 -1.74 -0.43
N LEU A 130 18.12 -1.75 -1.08
CA LEU A 130 17.60 -0.58 -1.78
C LEU A 130 17.25 0.53 -0.80
N THR A 131 17.64 1.74 -1.15
CA THR A 131 17.28 2.94 -0.40
C THR A 131 16.28 3.76 -1.20
N VAL A 132 15.07 3.92 -0.65
CA VAL A 132 13.99 4.71 -1.25
C VAL A 132 13.82 5.99 -0.45
N LEU A 133 13.84 7.15 -1.13
CA LEU A 133 13.63 8.46 -0.54
C LEU A 133 12.42 9.12 -1.19
N ASP A 134 11.45 9.47 -0.37
CA ASP A 134 10.36 10.37 -0.74
C ASP A 134 10.55 11.73 -0.06
N PRO A 135 10.97 12.77 -0.79
CA PRO A 135 11.24 14.10 -0.21
C PRO A 135 9.96 14.88 0.15
N ALA A 136 8.79 14.39 -0.27
CA ALA A 136 7.48 15.00 -0.05
C ALA A 136 6.48 14.00 0.54
N MET A 137 6.92 13.18 1.46
CA MET A 137 6.28 11.97 1.96
C MET A 137 4.79 12.13 2.31
N GLY A 138 4.39 13.25 2.90
CA GLY A 138 3.00 13.43 3.38
C GLY A 138 2.62 12.35 4.40
N SER A 139 1.57 11.59 4.10
CA SER A 139 1.12 10.44 4.92
C SER A 139 1.95 9.17 4.72
N GLY A 140 2.91 9.18 3.80
CA GLY A 140 3.73 8.02 3.48
C GLY A 140 3.19 7.11 2.39
N HIS A 141 2.16 7.54 1.66
CA HIS A 141 1.46 6.73 0.67
C HIS A 141 2.41 6.11 -0.38
N PHE A 142 3.34 6.88 -0.93
CA PHE A 142 4.34 6.33 -1.88
C PHE A 142 5.25 5.30 -1.22
N LEU A 143 5.69 5.53 0.02
CA LEU A 143 6.58 4.62 0.71
C LEU A 143 5.89 3.31 1.09
N VAL A 144 4.62 3.36 1.48
CA VAL A 144 3.81 2.15 1.76
C VAL A 144 3.65 1.33 0.48
N ASN A 145 3.26 1.97 -0.63
CA ASN A 145 3.15 1.30 -1.93
C ASN A 145 4.49 0.71 -2.40
N ALA A 146 5.61 1.42 -2.17
CA ALA A 146 6.94 0.90 -2.49
C ALA A 146 7.26 -0.36 -1.68
N VAL A 147 6.94 -0.38 -0.38
CA VAL A 147 7.11 -1.56 0.48
C VAL A 147 6.26 -2.73 0.00
N ASP A 148 4.98 -2.47 -0.33
CA ASP A 148 4.07 -3.50 -0.82
C ASP A 148 4.52 -4.06 -2.18
N TYR A 149 5.02 -3.20 -3.07
CA TYR A 149 5.60 -3.59 -4.35
C TYR A 149 6.81 -4.51 -4.13
N LEU A 150 7.81 -4.08 -3.36
CA LEU A 150 9.02 -4.84 -3.11
C LEU A 150 8.75 -6.16 -2.38
N ALA A 151 7.79 -6.17 -1.45
CA ALA A 151 7.38 -7.39 -0.76
C ALA A 151 6.76 -8.41 -1.72
N ARG A 152 5.91 -7.98 -2.67
CA ARG A 152 5.35 -8.84 -3.72
C ARG A 152 6.43 -9.44 -4.58
N GLU A 153 7.42 -8.66 -5.03
CA GLU A 153 8.53 -9.14 -5.84
C GLU A 153 9.37 -10.22 -5.13
N ILE A 154 9.60 -10.06 -3.81
CA ILE A 154 10.30 -11.07 -3.00
C ILE A 154 9.46 -12.35 -2.85
N ILE A 155 8.15 -12.22 -2.63
CA ILE A 155 7.25 -13.37 -2.52
C ILE A 155 7.19 -14.12 -3.84
N ASP A 156 7.04 -13.42 -4.96
CA ASP A 156 6.99 -14.02 -6.29
C ASP A 156 8.29 -14.76 -6.65
N ALA A 157 9.44 -14.20 -6.26
CA ALA A 157 10.73 -14.86 -6.45
C ALA A 157 10.81 -16.19 -5.66
N ARG A 158 10.32 -16.23 -4.42
CA ARG A 158 10.26 -17.45 -3.59
C ARG A 158 9.32 -18.48 -4.19
N GLU A 159 8.12 -18.07 -4.59
CA GLU A 159 7.15 -18.98 -5.20
C GLU A 159 7.65 -19.56 -6.53
N GLN A 160 8.39 -18.78 -7.31
CA GLN A 160 9.02 -19.27 -8.56
C GLN A 160 10.09 -20.31 -8.25
N GLN A 161 10.94 -20.08 -7.27
CA GLN A 161 11.95 -21.03 -6.85
C GLN A 161 11.34 -22.34 -6.35
N ASP A 162 10.29 -22.27 -5.50
CA ASP A 162 9.61 -23.45 -4.98
C ASP A 162 8.95 -24.25 -6.10
N ARG A 163 8.34 -23.59 -7.09
CA ARG A 163 7.77 -24.27 -8.27
C ARG A 163 8.83 -25.00 -9.10
N GLN A 164 9.97 -24.36 -9.34
CA GLN A 164 11.07 -24.98 -10.09
C GLN A 164 11.65 -26.18 -9.35
N ALA A 165 11.78 -26.11 -8.02
CA ALA A 165 12.23 -27.23 -7.21
C ALA A 165 11.27 -28.45 -7.31
N ILE A 166 9.96 -28.22 -7.26
CA ILE A 166 8.94 -29.28 -7.39
C ILE A 166 8.97 -29.88 -8.80
N GLU A 167 9.11 -29.06 -9.84
CA GLU A 167 9.18 -29.54 -11.24
C GLU A 167 10.43 -30.38 -11.47
N SER A 168 11.58 -29.98 -10.95
CA SER A 168 12.83 -30.74 -11.07
C SER A 168 12.76 -32.08 -10.35
N GLU A 169 12.17 -32.16 -9.14
CA GLU A 169 11.94 -33.42 -8.44
C GLU A 169 11.00 -34.37 -9.21
N GLN A 170 9.97 -33.84 -9.86
CA GLN A 170 9.03 -34.63 -10.66
C GLN A 170 9.69 -35.17 -11.95
N ASP A 171 10.57 -34.40 -12.57
CA ASP A 171 11.30 -34.84 -13.76
C ASP A 171 12.37 -35.90 -13.43
N GLU A 172 13.03 -35.82 -12.27
CA GLU A 172 13.93 -36.87 -11.78
C GLU A 172 13.18 -38.19 -11.54
N VAL A 173 11.98 -38.12 -10.93
CA VAL A 173 11.12 -39.32 -10.71
C VAL A 173 10.55 -39.87 -12.03
N ARG A 174 10.38 -39.03 -13.04
CA ARG A 174 9.82 -39.39 -14.35
C ARG A 174 10.87 -39.87 -15.34
N SER A 175 12.13 -39.58 -15.13
CA SER A 175 13.23 -40.13 -15.91
C SER A 175 13.39 -41.60 -15.51
N PRO A 176 13.01 -42.59 -16.35
CA PRO A 176 13.27 -43.96 -16.03
C PRO A 176 14.81 -44.11 -16.02
N THR A 177 15.39 -44.50 -14.91
CA THR A 177 16.69 -45.11 -14.86
C THR A 177 16.60 -46.37 -15.71
N THR A 178 16.83 -46.20 -17.00
CA THR A 178 17.08 -47.30 -17.88
C THR A 178 18.51 -47.81 -17.55
N ASP A 179 18.58 -48.47 -16.42
CA ASP A 179 19.72 -49.34 -16.18
C ASP A 179 19.62 -50.52 -17.18
N GLU A 180 20.18 -50.30 -18.38
CA GLU A 180 20.28 -51.36 -19.37
C GLU A 180 21.08 -52.57 -18.86
N GLY A 181 21.69 -52.48 -17.67
CA GLY A 181 22.36 -53.57 -16.98
C GLY A 181 21.40 -54.61 -16.38
N GLU A 182 20.31 -54.18 -15.72
CA GLU A 182 19.38 -55.13 -15.05
C GLU A 182 18.51 -55.94 -16.04
N LEU A 183 18.24 -55.41 -17.22
CA LEU A 183 17.47 -56.14 -18.26
C LEU A 183 18.26 -57.30 -18.94
N ARG A 184 19.57 -57.31 -18.82
CA ARG A 184 20.38 -58.45 -19.33
C ARG A 184 20.36 -59.67 -18.42
N ASP A 185 20.24 -59.50 -17.11
CA ASP A 185 20.30 -60.62 -16.15
C ASP A 185 18.98 -61.39 -16.06
N ILE A 186 17.86 -60.78 -16.47
CA ILE A 186 16.52 -61.44 -16.44
C ILE A 186 16.32 -62.40 -17.64
N ASN A 187 17.07 -62.22 -18.72
CA ASN A 187 16.91 -63.02 -19.95
C ASN A 187 17.71 -64.35 -19.97
N TRP A 188 18.51 -64.66 -18.93
CA TRP A 188 19.28 -65.87 -18.85
C TRP A 188 18.67 -67.00 -17.98
N ALA A 189 17.46 -66.76 -17.42
CA ALA A 189 16.77 -67.72 -16.56
C ALA A 189 15.52 -68.36 -17.18
N ARG A 190 15.48 -68.51 -18.53
CA ARG A 190 14.47 -69.29 -19.24
C ARG A 190 15.11 -70.32 -20.18
#